data_875e36bf647b1f1fcc240e69567b7eaf
#
_entry.id   875e36bf647b1f1fcc240e69567b7eaf
#
_cell.length_a   1.000
_cell.length_b   1.000
_cell.length_c   1.000
_cell.angle_alpha   90.00
_cell.angle_beta   90.00
_cell.angle_gamma   90.00
#
_symmetry.space_group_name_H-M   'P 1'
#
loop_
_entity.id
_entity.type
_entity.pdbx_description
1 polymer ?
#
loop_
_entity_poly.entity_id
_entity_poly.type
_entity_poly.pdbx_seq_one_letter_code
_entity_poly.pdbx_strand_id
1 'polypeptide(L)'
;MKKTTQYIVGGGLLAAIVAVLQFVGSAIRFGPFSVSLVLIPIVLGAALYGWGMGCWLGLVFGAVVLLSGDAGLFLAADPGGAIVTVLSKGIACGAAAGLCCRWLHPWYPRLSILLSALAAPLVNTGVFLLGCRLFFMPLIHQWAQQAAMPAPELI
;
A
#
# COMPACT_ATOMS: atom_id res chain seq x y z
N MET A 1 25.70 -17.85 8.25
CA MET A 1 25.39 -16.39 8.39
C MET A 1 24.61 -16.18 9.66
N LYS A 2 24.90 -15.13 10.43
CA LYS A 2 24.13 -14.79 11.63
C LYS A 2 22.70 -14.41 11.22
N LYS A 3 21.69 -14.81 12.00
CA LYS A 3 20.26 -14.51 11.72
C LYS A 3 20.01 -13.02 11.43
N THR A 4 20.73 -12.13 12.09
CA THR A 4 20.68 -10.67 11.91
C THR A 4 21.10 -10.25 10.48
N THR A 5 22.16 -10.86 9.93
CA THR A 5 22.64 -10.55 8.58
C THR A 5 21.62 -10.97 7.53
N GLN A 6 21.00 -12.14 7.68
CA GLN A 6 19.94 -12.59 6.77
C GLN A 6 18.71 -11.67 6.81
N TYR A 7 18.35 -11.19 8.01
CA TYR A 7 17.24 -10.25 8.19
C TYR A 7 17.50 -8.91 7.49
N ILE A 8 18.71 -8.36 7.64
CA ILE A 8 19.08 -7.08 7.03
C ILE A 8 19.18 -7.20 5.50
N VAL A 9 19.89 -8.22 5.01
CA VAL A 9 20.09 -8.41 3.57
C VAL A 9 18.75 -8.75 2.88
N GLY A 10 17.97 -9.65 3.45
CA GLY A 10 16.65 -10.01 2.92
C GLY A 10 15.67 -8.84 2.94
N GLY A 11 15.66 -8.05 4.03
CA GLY A 11 14.85 -6.84 4.16
C GLY A 11 15.24 -5.76 3.15
N GLY A 12 16.53 -5.54 2.94
CA GLY A 12 17.04 -4.60 1.93
C GLY A 12 16.70 -5.03 0.50
N LEU A 13 16.85 -6.32 0.19
CA LEU A 13 16.47 -6.86 -1.12
C LEU A 13 14.98 -6.70 -1.39
N LEU A 14 14.12 -7.07 -0.43
CA LEU A 14 12.68 -6.91 -0.55
C LEU A 14 12.27 -5.44 -0.66
N ALA A 15 12.92 -4.54 0.08
CA ALA A 15 12.68 -3.10 -0.03
C ALA A 15 13.02 -2.56 -1.43
N ALA A 16 14.11 -3.03 -2.03
CA ALA A 16 14.46 -2.68 -3.41
C ALA A 16 13.41 -3.20 -4.41
N ILE A 17 12.92 -4.43 -4.24
CA ILE A 17 11.85 -4.99 -5.06
C ILE A 17 10.56 -4.18 -4.90
N VAL A 18 10.19 -3.81 -3.68
CA VAL A 18 9.04 -2.93 -3.38
C VAL A 18 9.16 -1.62 -4.14
N ALA A 19 10.33 -0.98 -4.09
CA ALA A 19 10.56 0.29 -4.77
C ALA A 19 10.42 0.16 -6.30
N VAL A 20 11.07 -0.84 -6.89
CA VAL A 20 11.01 -1.09 -8.34
C VAL A 20 9.58 -1.40 -8.80
N LEU A 21 8.88 -2.31 -8.10
CA LEU A 21 7.50 -2.66 -8.43
C LEU A 21 6.55 -1.48 -8.28
N GLN A 22 6.79 -0.57 -7.34
CA GLN A 22 5.97 0.62 -7.19
C GLN A 22 6.19 1.58 -8.36
N PHE A 23 7.41 1.82 -8.81
CA PHE A 23 7.67 2.65 -9.99
C PHE A 23 7.09 2.04 -11.26
N VAL A 24 7.21 0.72 -11.45
CA VAL A 24 6.60 0.01 -12.58
C VAL A 24 5.07 0.06 -12.51
N GLY A 25 4.50 -0.19 -11.32
CA GLY A 25 3.06 -0.13 -11.08
C GLY A 25 2.48 1.26 -11.29
N SER A 26 3.21 2.31 -10.93
CA SER A 26 2.80 3.70 -11.13
C SER A 26 2.74 4.11 -12.61
N ALA A 27 3.44 3.40 -13.48
CA ALA A 27 3.35 3.59 -14.93
C ALA A 27 2.03 3.03 -15.52
N ILE A 28 1.41 2.06 -14.84
CA ILE A 28 0.14 1.43 -15.25
C ILE A 28 -0.98 2.05 -14.42
N ARG A 29 -1.62 3.09 -14.95
CA ARG A 29 -2.68 3.83 -14.25
C ARG A 29 -4.04 3.58 -14.86
N PHE A 30 -5.03 3.36 -14.00
CA PHE A 30 -6.45 3.35 -14.36
C PHE A 30 -7.13 4.55 -13.68
N GLY A 31 -7.12 5.71 -14.34
CA GLY A 31 -7.59 6.97 -13.74
C GLY A 31 -6.69 7.42 -12.57
N PRO A 32 -7.26 7.77 -11.40
CA PRO A 32 -6.50 8.20 -10.23
C PRO A 32 -5.86 7.04 -9.44
N PHE A 33 -6.01 5.78 -9.90
CA PHE A 33 -5.54 4.58 -9.22
C PHE A 33 -4.46 3.86 -10.01
N SER A 34 -3.47 3.28 -9.31
CA SER A 34 -2.42 2.44 -9.87
C SER A 34 -2.54 0.99 -9.37
N VAL A 35 -2.00 0.04 -10.14
CA VAL A 35 -2.01 -1.37 -9.75
C VAL A 35 -0.92 -1.63 -8.72
N SER A 36 -1.29 -2.06 -7.53
CA SER A 36 -0.36 -2.31 -6.43
C SER A 36 0.15 -3.76 -6.40
N LEU A 37 1.04 -4.13 -7.33
CA LEU A 37 1.77 -5.41 -7.30
C LEU A 37 2.74 -5.51 -6.11
N VAL A 38 3.01 -4.39 -5.47
CA VAL A 38 3.94 -4.23 -4.35
C VAL A 38 3.50 -4.99 -3.10
N LEU A 39 2.22 -5.32 -2.96
CA LEU A 39 1.71 -6.06 -1.81
C LEU A 39 2.30 -7.48 -1.73
N ILE A 40 2.69 -8.08 -2.86
CA ILE A 40 3.30 -9.42 -2.90
C ILE A 40 4.60 -9.47 -2.08
N PRO A 41 5.64 -8.66 -2.36
CA PRO A 41 6.86 -8.68 -1.56
C PRO A 41 6.65 -8.23 -0.10
N ILE A 42 5.67 -7.36 0.18
CA ILE A 42 5.33 -6.97 1.55
C ILE A 42 4.80 -8.18 2.34
N VAL A 43 3.86 -8.95 1.78
CA VAL A 43 3.31 -10.16 2.41
C VAL A 43 4.39 -11.23 2.58
N LEU A 44 5.24 -11.45 1.56
CA LEU A 44 6.37 -12.38 1.64
C LEU A 44 7.36 -11.98 2.74
N GLY A 45 7.72 -10.71 2.82
CA GLY A 45 8.60 -10.19 3.87
C GLY A 45 8.01 -10.35 5.26
N ALA A 46 6.72 -10.08 5.41
CA ALA A 46 5.98 -10.28 6.65
C ALA A 46 5.89 -11.76 7.06
N ALA A 47 5.71 -12.66 6.09
CA ALA A 47 5.63 -14.10 6.32
C ALA A 47 7.00 -14.71 6.71
N LEU A 48 8.09 -14.28 6.05
CA LEU A 48 9.44 -14.81 6.25
C LEU A 48 10.14 -14.23 7.48
N TYR A 49 9.97 -12.94 7.72
CA TYR A 49 10.74 -12.18 8.72
C TYR A 49 9.87 -11.62 9.85
N GLY A 50 8.57 -11.80 9.78
CA GLY A 50 7.62 -11.37 10.81
C GLY A 50 7.03 -9.98 10.58
N TRP A 51 6.10 -9.61 11.47
CA TRP A 51 5.29 -8.40 11.36
C TRP A 51 6.09 -7.09 11.31
N GLY A 52 7.23 -7.02 12.02
CA GLY A 52 8.11 -5.85 12.00
C GLY A 52 8.70 -5.58 10.61
N MET A 53 9.09 -6.63 9.89
CA MET A 53 9.54 -6.50 8.50
C MET A 53 8.39 -6.08 7.59
N GLY A 54 7.18 -6.59 7.81
CA GLY A 54 5.99 -6.15 7.10
C GLY A 54 5.75 -4.65 7.25
N CYS A 55 5.81 -4.13 8.49
CA CYS A 55 5.69 -2.69 8.76
C CYS A 55 6.77 -1.87 8.06
N TRP A 56 8.03 -2.33 8.10
CA TRP A 56 9.15 -1.68 7.42
C TRP A 56 8.94 -1.59 5.92
N LEU A 57 8.61 -2.71 5.27
CA LEU A 57 8.33 -2.75 3.83
C LEU A 57 7.10 -1.92 3.46
N GLY A 58 6.08 -1.89 4.30
CA GLY A 58 4.91 -1.03 4.15
C GLY A 58 5.25 0.46 4.25
N LEU A 59 6.18 0.83 5.14
CA LEU A 59 6.70 2.20 5.24
C LEU A 59 7.48 2.58 3.98
N VAL A 60 8.38 1.70 3.51
CA VAL A 60 9.13 1.90 2.24
C VAL A 60 8.14 2.06 1.08
N PHE A 61 7.12 1.23 0.99
CA PHE A 61 6.06 1.36 -0.01
C PHE A 61 5.39 2.74 0.03
N GLY A 62 4.95 3.19 1.21
CA GLY A 62 4.35 4.51 1.38
C GLY A 62 5.27 5.66 0.96
N ALA A 63 6.55 5.59 1.35
CA ALA A 63 7.55 6.58 0.95
C ALA A 63 7.75 6.62 -0.58
N VAL A 64 7.83 5.45 -1.23
CA VAL A 64 8.00 5.38 -2.69
C VAL A 64 6.74 5.86 -3.42
N VAL A 65 5.54 5.62 -2.90
CA VAL A 65 4.29 6.16 -3.46
C VAL A 65 4.29 7.69 -3.47
N LEU A 66 4.81 8.32 -2.41
CA LEU A 66 4.95 9.79 -2.36
C LEU A 66 5.97 10.30 -3.38
N LEU A 67 7.07 9.56 -3.59
CA LEU A 67 8.14 9.93 -4.54
C LEU A 67 7.77 9.64 -6.00
N SER A 68 6.99 8.60 -6.27
CA SER A 68 6.57 8.20 -7.63
C SER A 68 5.51 9.11 -8.25
N GLY A 69 4.96 10.05 -7.47
CA GLY A 69 3.90 10.96 -7.92
C GLY A 69 2.51 10.32 -7.98
N ASP A 70 2.36 9.07 -7.53
CA ASP A 70 1.05 8.38 -7.45
C ASP A 70 0.07 9.11 -6.54
N ALA A 71 0.57 9.77 -5.49
CA ALA A 71 -0.22 10.58 -4.57
C ALA A 71 -0.35 12.04 -5.01
N GLY A 72 0.08 12.41 -6.23
CA GLY A 72 0.17 13.81 -6.67
C GLY A 72 -1.13 14.60 -6.57
N LEU A 73 -2.26 13.99 -6.96
CA LEU A 73 -3.58 14.63 -6.85
C LEU A 73 -4.00 14.88 -5.40
N PHE A 74 -3.68 13.95 -4.50
CA PHE A 74 -3.97 14.07 -3.07
C PHE A 74 -3.02 15.06 -2.38
N LEU A 75 -1.74 15.06 -2.78
CA LEU A 75 -0.75 16.03 -2.31
C LEU A 75 -1.10 17.47 -2.72
N ALA A 76 -1.68 17.65 -3.91
CA ALA A 76 -2.14 18.96 -4.36
C ALA A 76 -3.35 19.48 -3.59
N ALA A 77 -4.21 18.58 -3.11
CA ALA A 77 -5.42 18.96 -2.35
C ALA A 77 -5.11 19.23 -0.87
N ASP A 78 -4.43 18.30 -0.21
CA ASP A 78 -3.99 18.41 1.19
C ASP A 78 -2.69 17.60 1.38
N PRO A 79 -1.52 18.28 1.39
CA PRO A 79 -0.23 17.60 1.54
C PRO A 79 -0.11 16.83 2.86
N GLY A 80 -0.61 17.40 3.96
CA GLY A 80 -0.54 16.78 5.29
C GLY A 80 -1.37 15.50 5.36
N GLY A 81 -2.63 15.58 4.95
CA GLY A 81 -3.54 14.44 4.89
C GLY A 81 -3.05 13.34 3.95
N ALA A 82 -2.46 13.71 2.80
CA ALA A 82 -1.91 12.76 1.84
C ALA A 82 -0.74 11.95 2.42
N ILE A 83 0.24 12.63 3.04
CA ILE A 83 1.41 11.97 3.65
C ILE A 83 0.96 11.01 4.75
N VAL A 84 0.11 11.46 5.68
CA VAL A 84 -0.40 10.64 6.78
C VAL A 84 -1.17 9.42 6.25
N THR A 85 -2.07 9.63 5.30
CA THR A 85 -2.88 8.54 4.72
C THR A 85 -2.01 7.51 4.01
N VAL A 86 -1.07 7.95 3.17
CA VAL A 86 -0.21 7.04 2.37
C VAL A 86 0.74 6.24 3.25
N LEU A 87 1.37 6.87 4.24
CA LEU A 87 2.26 6.16 5.16
C LEU A 87 1.46 5.20 6.06
N SER A 88 0.33 5.65 6.60
CA SER A 88 -0.52 4.83 7.48
C SER A 88 -1.06 3.59 6.74
N LYS A 89 -1.54 3.72 5.50
CA LYS A 89 -2.04 2.57 4.73
C LYS A 89 -0.95 1.54 4.47
N GLY A 90 0.27 1.99 4.14
CA GLY A 90 1.41 1.12 3.90
C GLY A 90 1.82 0.34 5.15
N ILE A 91 2.02 1.04 6.27
CA ILE A 91 2.38 0.43 7.54
C ILE A 91 1.29 -0.53 8.02
N ALA A 92 0.01 -0.11 7.96
CA ALA A 92 -1.13 -0.91 8.40
C ALA A 92 -1.28 -2.20 7.59
N CYS A 93 -1.09 -2.14 6.26
CA CYS A 93 -1.18 -3.32 5.41
C CYS A 93 -0.05 -4.32 5.71
N GLY A 94 1.18 -3.85 5.91
CA GLY A 94 2.32 -4.69 6.29
C GLY A 94 2.17 -5.29 7.69
N ALA A 95 1.66 -4.51 8.65
CA ALA A 95 1.32 -4.99 9.99
C ALA A 95 0.23 -6.07 9.95
N ALA A 96 -0.85 -5.83 9.23
CA ALA A 96 -1.96 -6.76 9.09
C ALA A 96 -1.52 -8.09 8.48
N ALA A 97 -0.72 -8.05 7.40
CA ALA A 97 -0.16 -9.25 6.80
C ALA A 97 0.69 -10.04 7.78
N GLY A 98 1.57 -9.37 8.52
CA GLY A 98 2.46 -10.01 9.49
C GLY A 98 1.73 -10.56 10.72
N LEU A 99 0.74 -9.86 11.23
CA LEU A 99 -0.09 -10.34 12.35
C LEU A 99 -0.95 -11.52 11.93
N CYS A 100 -1.54 -11.48 10.74
CA CYS A 100 -2.32 -12.57 10.18
C CYS A 100 -1.46 -13.84 10.05
N CYS A 101 -0.25 -13.71 9.50
CA CYS A 101 0.71 -14.80 9.46
C CYS A 101 1.05 -15.33 10.86
N ARG A 102 1.36 -14.44 11.81
CA ARG A 102 1.78 -14.84 13.16
C ARG A 102 0.69 -15.63 13.90
N TRP A 103 -0.58 -15.24 13.76
CA TRP A 103 -1.68 -15.86 14.49
C TRP A 103 -2.15 -17.18 13.87
N LEU A 104 -2.15 -17.26 12.53
CA LEU A 104 -2.67 -18.44 11.84
C LEU A 104 -1.62 -19.48 11.51
N HIS A 105 -0.33 -19.10 11.36
CA HIS A 105 0.74 -20.00 10.97
C HIS A 105 0.89 -21.25 11.88
N PRO A 106 0.72 -21.16 13.22
CA PRO A 106 0.83 -22.34 14.07
C PRO A 106 -0.22 -23.42 13.79
N TRP A 107 -1.40 -23.01 13.29
CA TRP A 107 -2.53 -23.90 13.05
C TRP A 107 -2.65 -24.33 11.59
N TYR A 108 -2.46 -23.39 10.67
CA TYR A 108 -2.66 -23.59 9.23
C TYR A 108 -1.63 -22.81 8.40
N PRO A 109 -0.41 -23.35 8.20
CA PRO A 109 0.70 -22.61 7.56
C PRO A 109 0.39 -22.10 6.15
N ARG A 110 -0.26 -22.93 5.32
CA ARG A 110 -0.63 -22.56 3.94
C ARG A 110 -1.76 -21.54 3.90
N LEU A 111 -2.74 -21.70 4.78
CA LEU A 111 -3.89 -20.81 4.87
C LEU A 111 -3.49 -19.44 5.43
N SER A 112 -2.50 -19.39 6.32
CA SER A 112 -1.99 -18.13 6.89
C SER A 112 -1.42 -17.20 5.83
N ILE A 113 -0.66 -17.73 4.87
CA ILE A 113 -0.11 -16.94 3.76
C ILE A 113 -1.22 -16.43 2.85
N LEU A 114 -2.19 -17.30 2.51
CA LEU A 114 -3.31 -16.93 1.66
C LEU A 114 -4.18 -15.84 2.30
N LEU A 115 -4.51 -15.99 3.58
CA LEU A 115 -5.29 -14.99 4.32
C LEU A 115 -4.52 -13.68 4.50
N SER A 116 -3.20 -13.73 4.70
CA SER A 116 -2.36 -12.53 4.74
C SER A 116 -2.33 -11.80 3.39
N ALA A 117 -2.30 -12.56 2.29
CA ALA A 117 -2.34 -12.00 0.94
C ALA A 117 -3.69 -11.32 0.63
N LEU A 118 -4.78 -11.78 1.25
CA LEU A 118 -6.10 -11.13 1.16
C LEU A 118 -6.23 -9.97 2.14
N ALA A 119 -5.72 -10.10 3.36
CA ALA A 119 -5.80 -9.07 4.39
C ALA A 119 -5.03 -7.79 4.00
N ALA A 120 -3.85 -7.95 3.38
CA ALA A 120 -3.01 -6.82 2.99
C ALA A 120 -3.74 -5.82 2.06
N PRO A 121 -4.33 -6.21 0.91
CA PRO A 121 -5.05 -5.28 0.05
C PRO A 121 -6.32 -4.73 0.70
N LEU A 122 -7.04 -5.53 1.49
CA LEU A 122 -8.23 -5.07 2.19
C LEU A 122 -7.90 -3.96 3.19
N VAL A 123 -6.85 -4.14 4.00
CA VAL A 123 -6.41 -3.12 4.96
C VAL A 123 -5.82 -1.91 4.23
N ASN A 124 -5.02 -2.11 3.19
CA ASN A 124 -4.46 -1.01 2.40
C ASN A 124 -5.57 -0.12 1.82
N THR A 125 -6.60 -0.73 1.22
CA THR A 125 -7.73 -0.01 0.65
C THR A 125 -8.63 0.59 1.74
N GLY A 126 -8.89 -0.13 2.82
CA GLY A 126 -9.71 0.34 3.93
C GLY A 126 -9.12 1.59 4.59
N VAL A 127 -7.83 1.58 4.91
CA VAL A 127 -7.13 2.74 5.49
C VAL A 127 -7.09 3.90 4.50
N PHE A 128 -6.89 3.62 3.21
CA PHE A 128 -6.94 4.65 2.18
C PHE A 128 -8.32 5.31 2.09
N LEU A 129 -9.41 4.54 2.09
CA LEU A 129 -10.77 5.06 2.07
C LEU A 129 -11.11 5.86 3.33
N LEU A 130 -10.62 5.43 4.49
CA LEU A 130 -10.74 6.21 5.73
C LEU A 130 -10.01 7.56 5.62
N GLY A 131 -8.80 7.57 5.09
CA GLY A 131 -8.05 8.79 4.82
C GLY A 131 -8.79 9.72 3.83
N CYS A 132 -9.36 9.13 2.77
CA CYS A 132 -10.18 9.87 1.81
C CYS A 132 -11.40 10.51 2.48
N ARG A 133 -12.06 9.79 3.37
CA ARG A 133 -13.21 10.32 4.11
C ARG A 133 -12.82 11.43 5.09
N LEU A 134 -11.64 11.34 5.71
CA LEU A 134 -11.21 12.32 6.73
C LEU A 134 -10.64 13.59 6.12
N PHE A 135 -9.86 13.49 5.04
CA PHE A 135 -9.07 14.59 4.49
C PHE A 135 -9.52 15.03 3.09
N PHE A 136 -10.14 14.15 2.29
CA PHE A 136 -10.36 14.36 0.86
C PHE A 136 -11.83 14.38 0.44
N MET A 137 -12.78 14.53 1.36
CA MET A 137 -14.21 14.62 1.02
C MET A 137 -14.53 15.72 -0.01
N PRO A 138 -13.96 16.94 0.09
CA PRO A 138 -14.22 17.98 -0.91
C PRO A 138 -13.77 17.57 -2.32
N LEU A 139 -12.60 16.92 -2.43
CA LEU A 139 -12.05 16.44 -3.70
C LEU A 139 -12.91 15.34 -4.32
N ILE A 140 -13.37 14.39 -3.48
CA ILE A 140 -14.24 13.30 -3.92
C ILE A 140 -15.59 13.84 -4.43
N HIS A 141 -16.16 14.84 -3.76
CA HIS A 141 -17.39 15.50 -4.20
C HIS A 141 -17.20 16.20 -5.56
N GLN A 142 -16.07 16.88 -5.77
CA GLN A 142 -15.75 17.49 -7.07
C GLN A 142 -15.67 16.44 -8.19
N TRP A 143 -15.00 15.31 -7.94
CA TRP A 143 -14.89 14.22 -8.93
C TRP A 143 -16.24 13.57 -9.21
N ALA A 144 -17.08 13.37 -8.19
CA ALA A 144 -18.42 12.83 -8.36
C ALA A 144 -19.31 13.78 -9.18
N GLN A 145 -19.19 15.08 -8.99
CA GLN A 145 -19.91 16.07 -9.79
C GLN A 145 -19.42 16.11 -11.24
N GLN A 146 -18.11 16.04 -11.47
CA GLN A 146 -17.53 15.98 -12.82
C GLN A 146 -17.94 14.71 -13.57
N ALA A 147 -17.99 13.57 -12.87
CA ALA A 147 -18.44 12.31 -13.46
C ALA A 147 -19.96 12.27 -13.76
N ALA A 148 -20.76 13.07 -13.04
CA ALA A 148 -22.21 13.18 -13.22
C ALA A 148 -22.59 14.22 -14.30
N MET A 149 -21.65 15.08 -14.75
CA MET A 149 -21.89 16.00 -15.86
C MET A 149 -21.87 15.20 -17.18
N PRO A 150 -22.91 15.33 -18.04
CA PRO A 150 -22.84 14.79 -19.40
C PRO A 150 -21.66 15.45 -20.13
N ALA A 151 -20.93 14.66 -20.92
CA ALA A 151 -19.83 15.17 -21.73
C ALA A 151 -20.35 16.37 -22.55
N PRO A 152 -19.62 17.50 -22.60
CA PRO A 152 -20.02 18.61 -23.44
C PRO A 152 -20.10 18.08 -24.87
N GLU A 153 -21.27 18.19 -25.50
CA GLU A 153 -21.43 17.89 -26.92
C GLU A 153 -20.43 18.78 -27.66
N LEU A 154 -19.44 18.13 -28.29
CA LEU A 154 -18.54 18.75 -29.25
C LEU A 154 -19.39 19.08 -30.51
N ILE A 155 -19.91 20.29 -30.54
CA ILE A 155 -20.40 20.92 -31.79
C ILE A 155 -19.23 21.66 -32.42
#